data_f1fe2e730ff1fb14723451eb7ed95053
#
_entry.id   f1fe2e730ff1fb14723451eb7ed95053
#
_cell.length_a   1.000
_cell.length_b   1.000
_cell.length_c   1.000
_cell.angle_alpha   90.00
_cell.angle_beta   90.00
_cell.angle_gamma   90.00
#
_symmetry.space_group_name_H-M   'P 1'
#
loop_
_entity.id
_entity.type
_entity.pdbx_description
1 polymer ?
#
loop_
_entity_poly.entity_id
_entity_poly.type
_entity_poly.pdbx_seq_one_letter_code
_entity_poly.pdbx_strand_id
1 'polypeptide(L)'
;MSLCRLVYASTSLLSDEPDFAREQIEQILLVSRHKNEAAEITGALLFSDTNFSQVLEGPRAEVERLYYETLHHDPRHKDLLLLLSEPLAARQFPDWSMAYIGPHQWAEQAAGLPSSEPAGARRLLALMGRTLNRG
;
A
#
# COMPACT_ATOMS: atom_id res chain seq x y z
N MET A 1 2.42 -22.70 5.26
CA MET A 1 1.64 -21.46 5.23
C MET A 1 1.80 -20.78 3.89
N SER A 2 0.69 -20.42 3.24
CA SER A 2 0.73 -19.81 1.93
C SER A 2 0.93 -18.31 2.05
N LEU A 3 1.92 -17.77 1.35
CA LEU A 3 2.11 -16.33 1.23
C LEU A 3 1.37 -15.83 0.00
N CYS A 4 0.83 -14.63 0.08
CA CYS A 4 0.27 -13.97 -1.08
C CYS A 4 0.64 -12.49 -1.10
N ARG A 5 0.48 -11.90 -2.28
CA ARG A 5 0.63 -10.47 -2.49
C ARG A 5 -0.68 -9.92 -3.00
N LEU A 6 -1.09 -8.79 -2.44
CA LEU A 6 -2.26 -8.06 -2.91
C LEU A 6 -1.84 -6.62 -3.13
N VAL A 7 -2.23 -6.06 -4.27
CA VAL A 7 -1.98 -4.65 -4.60
C VAL A 7 -3.31 -4.01 -4.91
N TYR A 8 -3.58 -2.86 -4.30
CA TYR A 8 -4.79 -2.10 -4.58
C TYR A 8 -4.48 -0.61 -4.67
N ALA A 9 -5.41 0.12 -5.29
CA ALA A 9 -5.41 1.57 -5.30
C ALA A 9 -6.75 2.07 -4.79
N SER A 10 -6.76 3.27 -4.22
CA SER A 10 -7.98 3.89 -3.74
C SER A 10 -7.88 5.40 -3.84
N THR A 11 -9.03 6.08 -3.71
CA THR A 11 -9.07 7.55 -3.69
C THR A 11 -8.97 8.02 -2.24
N SER A 12 -8.08 8.97 -1.99
CA SER A 12 -7.89 9.52 -0.66
C SER A 12 -9.06 10.42 -0.26
N LEU A 13 -9.51 10.27 0.99
CA LEU A 13 -10.48 11.16 1.63
C LEU A 13 -9.82 11.94 2.76
N LEU A 14 -8.49 12.01 2.78
CA LEU A 14 -7.77 12.79 3.76
C LEU A 14 -7.97 14.29 3.54
N SER A 15 -7.68 15.06 4.58
CA SER A 15 -7.77 16.52 4.55
C SER A 15 -6.96 17.13 3.40
N ASP A 16 -7.47 18.21 2.81
CA ASP A 16 -6.74 19.01 1.82
C ASP A 16 -5.64 19.85 2.49
N GLU A 17 -5.72 20.03 3.80
CA GLU A 17 -4.69 20.73 4.57
C GLU A 17 -3.48 19.80 4.70
N PRO A 18 -2.29 20.21 4.20
CA PRO A 18 -1.11 19.34 4.22
C PRO A 18 -0.70 18.84 5.61
N ASP A 19 -0.81 19.68 6.63
CA ASP A 19 -0.43 19.30 7.98
C ASP A 19 -1.39 18.27 8.58
N PHE A 20 -2.70 18.45 8.35
CA PHE A 20 -3.69 17.47 8.81
C PHE A 20 -3.57 16.15 8.05
N ALA A 21 -3.32 16.21 6.76
CA ALA A 21 -3.11 15.00 5.96
C ALA A 21 -1.90 14.22 6.48
N ARG A 22 -0.82 14.92 6.80
CA ARG A 22 0.38 14.30 7.36
C ARG A 22 0.09 13.60 8.69
N GLU A 23 -0.64 14.26 9.58
CA GLU A 23 -1.03 13.66 10.85
C GLU A 23 -1.87 12.41 10.65
N GLN A 24 -2.81 12.44 9.73
CA GLN A 24 -3.65 11.29 9.43
C GLN A 24 -2.82 10.13 8.89
N ILE A 25 -1.86 10.41 8.01
CA ILE A 25 -0.95 9.39 7.47
C ILE A 25 -0.09 8.80 8.57
N GLU A 26 0.46 9.63 9.46
CA GLU A 26 1.26 9.16 10.58
C GLU A 26 0.47 8.21 11.48
N GLN A 27 -0.80 8.51 11.74
CA GLN A 27 -1.66 7.63 12.51
C GLN A 27 -1.94 6.31 11.78
N ILE A 28 -2.19 6.37 10.46
CA ILE A 28 -2.36 5.17 9.65
C ILE A 28 -1.15 4.27 9.77
N LEU A 29 0.04 4.84 9.60
CA LEU A 29 1.29 4.08 9.63
C LEU A 29 1.54 3.48 11.01
N LEU A 30 1.30 4.23 12.07
CA LEU A 30 1.51 3.74 13.42
C LEU A 30 0.64 2.51 13.71
N VAL A 31 -0.66 2.63 13.44
CA VAL A 31 -1.61 1.54 13.67
C VAL A 31 -1.32 0.36 12.74
N SER A 32 -1.04 0.64 11.46
CA SER A 32 -0.77 -0.39 10.47
C SER A 32 0.48 -1.20 10.81
N ARG A 33 1.55 -0.52 11.21
CA ARG A 33 2.79 -1.20 11.56
C ARG A 33 2.59 -2.14 12.73
N HIS A 34 1.87 -1.70 13.74
CA HIS A 34 1.59 -2.52 14.90
C HIS A 34 0.75 -3.76 14.55
N LYS A 35 -0.36 -3.55 13.85
CA LYS A 35 -1.26 -4.64 13.47
C LYS A 35 -0.65 -5.59 12.45
N ASN A 36 0.07 -5.03 11.47
CA ASN A 36 0.68 -5.83 10.42
C ASN A 36 1.81 -6.71 10.96
N GLU A 37 2.59 -6.20 11.89
CA GLU A 37 3.62 -7.00 12.54
C GLU A 37 3.00 -8.22 13.23
N ALA A 38 1.93 -8.03 13.97
CA ALA A 38 1.23 -9.12 14.65
C ALA A 38 0.65 -10.14 13.67
N ALA A 39 0.22 -9.69 12.49
CA ALA A 39 -0.37 -10.56 11.46
C ALA A 39 0.66 -11.10 10.47
N GLU A 40 1.93 -10.78 10.65
CA GLU A 40 3.02 -11.14 9.74
C GLU A 40 2.83 -10.56 8.33
N ILE A 41 2.25 -9.38 8.24
CA ILE A 41 2.07 -8.65 6.98
C ILE A 41 3.18 -7.63 6.83
N THR A 42 3.75 -7.56 5.63
CA THR A 42 4.71 -6.54 5.24
C THR A 42 4.23 -5.87 3.97
N GLY A 43 4.82 -4.74 3.62
CA GLY A 43 4.42 -4.05 2.41
C GLY A 43 4.82 -2.59 2.39
N ALA A 44 4.16 -1.85 1.50
CA ALA A 44 4.42 -0.43 1.30
C ALA A 44 3.14 0.32 0.99
N LEU A 45 3.04 1.53 1.52
CA LEU A 45 1.94 2.46 1.26
C LEU A 45 2.49 3.64 0.46
N LEU A 46 1.87 3.92 -0.66
CA LEU A 46 2.21 5.06 -1.49
C LEU A 46 1.05 6.04 -1.50
N PHE A 47 1.34 7.29 -1.23
CA PHE A 47 0.36 8.37 -1.22
C PHE A 47 0.76 9.44 -2.23
N SER A 48 -0.16 9.81 -3.13
CA SER A 48 0.09 10.77 -4.20
C SER A 48 -0.92 11.92 -4.18
N ASP A 49 -1.13 12.53 -3.02
CA ASP A 49 -2.07 13.63 -2.79
C ASP A 49 -3.55 13.27 -2.96
N THR A 50 -3.89 12.55 -4.01
CA THR A 50 -5.30 12.20 -4.31
C THR A 50 -5.58 10.72 -4.19
N ASN A 51 -4.54 9.89 -4.19
CA ASN A 51 -4.71 8.44 -4.25
C ASN A 51 -3.78 7.74 -3.27
N PHE A 52 -4.24 6.60 -2.78
CA PHE A 52 -3.41 5.62 -2.10
C PHE A 52 -3.15 4.45 -3.05
N SER A 53 -1.95 3.90 -2.97
CA SER A 53 -1.65 2.59 -3.55
C SER A 53 -0.90 1.81 -2.50
N GLN A 54 -1.24 0.54 -2.33
CA GLN A 54 -0.65 -0.25 -1.26
C GLN A 54 -0.37 -1.66 -1.74
N VAL A 55 0.78 -2.18 -1.36
CA VAL A 55 1.11 -3.59 -1.52
C VAL A 55 1.11 -4.25 -0.14
N LEU A 56 0.48 -5.41 -0.05
CA LEU A 56 0.40 -6.22 1.15
C LEU A 56 0.97 -7.60 0.84
N GLU A 57 1.91 -8.06 1.66
CA GLU A 57 2.51 -9.39 1.51
C GLU A 57 2.46 -10.12 2.84
N GLY A 58 2.00 -11.35 2.83
CA GLY A 58 1.92 -12.12 4.05
C GLY A 58 1.05 -13.35 3.90
N PRO A 59 0.70 -13.99 5.02
CA PRO A 59 -0.21 -15.13 5.00
C PRO A 59 -1.52 -14.76 4.32
N ARG A 60 -1.95 -15.58 3.39
CA ARG A 60 -3.11 -15.27 2.56
C ARG A 60 -4.35 -14.91 3.37
N ALA A 61 -4.66 -15.67 4.40
CA ALA A 61 -5.84 -15.40 5.22
C ALA A 61 -5.76 -14.03 5.90
N GLU A 62 -4.58 -13.64 6.36
CA GLU A 62 -4.39 -12.36 7.04
C GLU A 62 -4.46 -11.19 6.06
N VAL A 63 -3.86 -11.34 4.87
CA VAL A 63 -3.88 -10.31 3.82
C VAL A 63 -5.31 -10.08 3.34
N GLU A 64 -6.05 -11.15 3.06
CA GLU A 64 -7.44 -11.04 2.63
C GLU A 64 -8.33 -10.44 3.70
N ARG A 65 -8.13 -10.82 4.96
CA ARG A 65 -8.89 -10.26 6.06
C ARG A 65 -8.64 -8.76 6.18
N LEU A 66 -7.39 -8.33 6.10
CA LEU A 66 -7.06 -6.92 6.16
C LEU A 66 -7.72 -6.15 5.03
N TYR A 67 -7.63 -6.64 3.82
CA TYR A 67 -8.20 -5.94 2.67
C TYR A 67 -9.73 -5.86 2.73
N TYR A 68 -10.40 -7.00 2.91
CA TYR A 68 -11.86 -7.04 2.82
C TYR A 68 -12.57 -6.59 4.09
N GLU A 69 -12.01 -6.86 5.26
CA GLU A 69 -12.71 -6.57 6.53
C GLU A 69 -12.28 -5.24 7.15
N THR A 70 -11.07 -4.77 6.89
CA THR A 70 -10.56 -3.54 7.50
C THR A 70 -10.48 -2.41 6.51
N LEU A 71 -9.75 -2.59 5.41
CA LEU A 71 -9.49 -1.50 4.48
C LEU A 71 -10.73 -1.06 3.71
N HIS A 72 -11.61 -1.97 3.35
CA HIS A 72 -12.87 -1.60 2.68
C HIS A 72 -13.80 -0.77 3.56
N HIS A 73 -13.63 -0.81 4.87
CA HIS A 73 -14.46 -0.07 5.81
C HIS A 73 -13.76 1.16 6.40
N ASP A 74 -12.54 1.45 5.98
CA ASP A 74 -11.80 2.61 6.47
C ASP A 74 -12.34 3.88 5.80
N PRO A 75 -12.84 4.87 6.59
CA PRO A 75 -13.44 6.08 6.02
C PRO A 75 -12.43 7.06 5.43
N ARG A 76 -11.13 6.78 5.53
CA ARG A 76 -10.09 7.68 5.01
C ARG A 76 -9.83 7.50 3.52
N HIS A 77 -10.46 6.52 2.88
CA HIS A 77 -10.39 6.33 1.44
C HIS A 77 -11.68 5.71 0.90
N LYS A 78 -11.81 5.71 -0.41
CA LYS A 78 -12.95 5.14 -1.13
C LYS A 78 -12.52 4.57 -2.46
N ASP A 79 -13.45 3.93 -3.16
CA ASP A 79 -13.25 3.42 -4.52
C ASP A 79 -12.02 2.50 -4.61
N LEU A 80 -11.95 1.53 -3.70
CA LEU A 80 -10.87 0.57 -3.69
C LEU A 80 -10.91 -0.28 -4.95
N LEU A 81 -9.79 -0.32 -5.65
CA LEU A 81 -9.63 -1.11 -6.86
C LEU A 81 -8.52 -2.12 -6.66
N LEU A 82 -8.87 -3.39 -6.70
CA LEU A 82 -7.88 -4.46 -6.59
C LEU A 82 -7.12 -4.56 -7.91
N LEU A 83 -5.83 -4.34 -7.88
CA LEU A 83 -4.98 -4.34 -9.06
C LEU A 83 -4.32 -5.70 -9.30
N LEU A 84 -3.98 -6.40 -8.23
CA LEU A 84 -3.26 -7.66 -8.32
C LEU A 84 -3.50 -8.47 -7.06
N SER A 85 -3.69 -9.78 -7.22
CA SER A 85 -3.70 -10.73 -6.12
C SER A 85 -3.05 -12.01 -6.63
N GLU A 86 -1.95 -12.44 -5.98
CA GLU A 86 -1.20 -13.59 -6.46
C GLU A 86 -0.50 -14.31 -5.32
N PRO A 87 -0.23 -15.61 -5.48
CA PRO A 87 0.62 -16.32 -4.52
C PRO A 87 2.07 -15.87 -4.63
N LEU A 88 2.80 -15.97 -3.54
CA LEU A 88 4.22 -15.61 -3.48
C LEU A 88 5.07 -16.78 -3.03
N ALA A 89 6.25 -16.90 -3.64
CA ALA A 89 7.29 -17.76 -3.13
C ALA A 89 8.12 -17.06 -2.06
N ALA A 90 8.33 -15.75 -2.23
CA ALA A 90 9.10 -14.94 -1.29
C ALA A 90 8.61 -13.49 -1.31
N ARG A 91 8.81 -12.80 -0.20
CA ARG A 91 8.41 -11.40 -0.09
C ARG A 91 9.35 -10.48 -0.84
N GLN A 92 8.79 -9.43 -1.47
CA GLN A 92 9.58 -8.35 -2.07
C GLN A 92 9.89 -7.27 -1.02
N PHE A 93 9.02 -7.12 -0.01
CA PHE A 93 9.16 -6.10 1.03
C PHE A 93 9.24 -6.76 2.42
N PRO A 94 10.28 -7.58 2.68
CA PRO A 94 10.30 -8.40 3.90
C PRO A 94 10.61 -7.63 5.19
N ASP A 95 11.25 -6.47 5.07
CA ASP A 95 11.77 -5.75 6.23
C ASP A 95 10.83 -4.68 6.80
N TRP A 96 9.68 -4.45 6.14
CA TRP A 96 8.80 -3.37 6.55
C TRP A 96 7.39 -3.87 6.86
N SER A 97 6.95 -3.69 8.11
CA SER A 97 5.54 -3.91 8.44
C SER A 97 4.63 -2.91 7.71
N MET A 98 5.14 -1.74 7.34
CA MET A 98 4.54 -0.85 6.35
C MET A 98 5.53 0.27 6.03
N ALA A 99 6.18 0.22 4.87
CA ALA A 99 7.01 1.31 4.38
C ALA A 99 6.12 2.40 3.79
N TYR A 100 6.59 3.64 3.79
CA TYR A 100 5.82 4.76 3.26
C TYR A 100 6.58 5.47 2.16
N ILE A 101 5.88 5.77 1.05
CA ILE A 101 6.40 6.54 -0.06
C ILE A 101 5.48 7.74 -0.24
N GLY A 102 5.99 8.95 0.01
CA GLY A 102 5.21 10.17 -0.09
C GLY A 102 5.24 10.77 -1.50
N PRO A 103 4.47 11.85 -1.71
CA PRO A 103 4.33 12.45 -3.04
C PRO A 103 5.66 12.90 -3.66
N HIS A 104 6.58 13.43 -2.86
CA HIS A 104 7.85 13.93 -3.37
C HIS A 104 8.78 12.84 -3.86
N GLN A 105 8.63 11.63 -3.34
CA GLN A 105 9.56 10.55 -3.67
C GLN A 105 9.24 9.90 -5.01
N TRP A 106 8.02 10.07 -5.51
CA TRP A 106 7.63 9.35 -6.71
C TRP A 106 6.96 10.19 -7.79
N ALA A 107 6.69 11.48 -7.53
CA ALA A 107 5.95 12.34 -8.45
C ALA A 107 6.48 12.34 -9.89
N GLU A 108 7.80 12.33 -10.06
CA GLU A 108 8.42 12.34 -11.38
C GLU A 108 8.32 11.01 -12.10
N GLN A 109 8.10 9.92 -11.37
CA GLN A 109 8.15 8.57 -11.90
C GLN A 109 6.78 7.95 -12.06
N ALA A 110 5.75 8.64 -11.55
CA ALA A 110 4.43 8.05 -11.37
C ALA A 110 3.40 8.42 -12.43
N ALA A 111 3.81 9.13 -13.47
CA ALA A 111 2.88 9.56 -14.52
C ALA A 111 2.14 8.34 -15.10
N GLY A 112 0.82 8.40 -15.04
CA GLY A 112 -0.02 7.33 -15.56
C GLY A 112 -0.27 6.17 -14.61
N LEU A 113 0.26 6.21 -13.39
CA LEU A 113 0.01 5.19 -12.40
C LEU A 113 -0.94 5.71 -11.31
N PRO A 114 -1.67 4.84 -10.62
CA PRO A 114 -1.83 3.41 -10.88
C PRO A 114 -2.77 3.13 -12.06
N SER A 115 -2.67 1.92 -12.57
CA SER A 115 -3.52 1.42 -13.64
C SER A 115 -4.21 0.14 -13.17
N SER A 116 -5.44 -0.08 -13.61
CA SER A 116 -6.18 -1.31 -13.29
C SER A 116 -5.66 -2.54 -14.02
N GLU A 117 -4.75 -2.37 -14.98
CA GLU A 117 -4.18 -3.49 -15.72
C GLU A 117 -3.07 -4.16 -14.90
N PRO A 118 -2.88 -5.50 -15.05
CA PRO A 118 -1.80 -6.20 -14.36
C PRO A 118 -0.41 -5.60 -14.62
N ALA A 119 -0.17 -5.11 -15.84
CA ALA A 119 1.09 -4.44 -16.19
C ALA A 119 1.30 -3.17 -15.35
N GLY A 120 0.23 -2.46 -15.04
CA GLY A 120 0.27 -1.28 -14.19
C GLY A 120 0.68 -1.64 -12.76
N ALA A 121 0.10 -2.72 -12.22
CA ALA A 121 0.45 -3.20 -10.89
C ALA A 121 1.92 -3.64 -10.82
N ARG A 122 2.42 -4.32 -11.84
CA ARG A 122 3.83 -4.73 -11.92
C ARG A 122 4.76 -3.54 -11.96
N ARG A 123 4.39 -2.51 -12.71
CA ARG A 123 5.15 -1.27 -12.79
C ARG A 123 5.20 -0.55 -11.46
N LEU A 124 4.07 -0.52 -10.77
CA LEU A 124 3.96 0.07 -9.44
C LEU A 124 4.87 -0.66 -8.44
N LEU A 125 4.86 -1.99 -8.45
CA LEU A 125 5.72 -2.79 -7.57
C LEU A 125 7.21 -2.52 -7.83
N ALA A 126 7.61 -2.45 -9.09
CA ALA A 126 8.98 -2.16 -9.45
C ALA A 126 9.40 -0.76 -8.98
N LEU A 127 8.51 0.21 -9.14
CA LEU A 127 8.75 1.58 -8.71
C LEU A 127 8.91 1.68 -7.19
N MET A 128 8.02 1.05 -6.45
CA MET A 128 8.08 1.01 -4.99
C MET A 128 9.38 0.37 -4.51
N GLY A 129 9.76 -0.75 -5.12
CA GLY A 129 10.99 -1.44 -4.78
C GLY A 129 12.23 -0.58 -4.99
N ARG A 130 12.31 0.10 -6.13
CA ARG A 130 13.44 0.99 -6.42
C ARG A 130 13.50 2.18 -5.47
N THR A 131 12.35 2.77 -5.17
CA THR A 131 12.28 3.93 -4.29
C THR A 131 12.72 3.59 -2.87
N LEU A 132 12.28 2.47 -2.34
CA LEU A 132 12.63 2.03 -1.00
C LEU A 132 14.07 1.55 -0.88
N ASN A 133 14.61 0.94 -1.93
CA ASN A 133 15.97 0.41 -1.91
C ASN A 133 17.05 1.48 -2.13
N ARG A 134 16.67 2.68 -2.45
CA ARG A 134 17.60 3.81 -2.59
C ARG A 134 18.03 4.37 -1.23
N GLY A 135 17.31 4.04 -0.21
CA GLY A 135 17.41 4.56 1.12
C GLY A 135 18.59 4.54 1.84
#